data_8f8359ea00dc4c46b3bc4b059e4950c6
#
_entry.id   8f8359ea00dc4c46b3bc4b059e4950c6
#
_cell.length_a   1.000
_cell.length_b   1.000
_cell.length_c   1.000
_cell.angle_alpha   90.00
_cell.angle_beta   90.00
_cell.angle_gamma   90.00
#
_symmetry.space_group_name_H-M   'P 1'
#
loop_
_entity.id
_entity.type
_entity.pdbx_description
1 polymer ?
#
loop_
_entity_poly.entity_id
_entity_poly.type
_entity_poly.pdbx_seq_one_letter_code
_entity_poly.pdbx_strand_id
1 'polypeptide(L)'
;SVRLFAPSETTAARAQLGSRRFKTDDRDCAALTYLARQGQGRLVTDRLEDALAAAVRHRRGLVAERKVAQQRLHDQLNALCPGLSAPAGHGRALKLEGVIGQAVLDCAVAFAGRPPSVRSLRSRARGRVLDAEAQFWVHRWRTCLPPPADAPARAARLGRGLLRWRALTADITAVDDDLTGLLAGTDGQVLTTLPGVATSRAAAFAAFSLPIARFPSAEHLYSATGLAPASYQSATLNRRGRISRQGLPEHRDALMNLAWGLSQHCGVFIQRHDELRARGMRPIPARVALARHACRLAYTLLKTQHPFDEQRYRRARHQSER
;
A
#
# COMPACT_ATOMS: atom_id res chain seq x y z
N SER A 1 -31.62 1.72 12.94
CA SER A 1 -30.35 1.12 12.53
C SER A 1 -30.09 1.43 11.05
N VAL A 2 -28.88 1.86 10.71
CA VAL A 2 -28.44 2.15 9.35
C VAL A 2 -27.84 0.87 8.76
N ARG A 3 -28.15 0.57 7.49
CA ARG A 3 -27.57 -0.56 6.75
C ARG A 3 -26.83 -0.05 5.51
N LEU A 4 -25.68 -0.65 5.23
CA LEU A 4 -24.90 -0.42 4.01
C LEU A 4 -25.10 -1.60 3.07
N PHE A 5 -25.29 -1.29 1.79
CA PHE A 5 -25.41 -2.25 0.71
C PHE A 5 -24.26 -2.06 -0.28
N ALA A 6 -23.72 -3.15 -0.79
CA ALA A 6 -22.73 -3.07 -1.85
C ALA A 6 -23.43 -2.64 -3.18
N PRO A 7 -22.73 -1.88 -4.06
CA PRO A 7 -23.28 -1.51 -5.37
C PRO A 7 -23.71 -2.72 -6.22
N SER A 8 -23.06 -3.88 -6.05
CA SER A 8 -23.44 -5.14 -6.70
C SER A 8 -24.76 -5.67 -6.19
N GLU A 9 -25.04 -5.59 -4.89
CA GLU A 9 -26.30 -6.01 -4.28
C GLU A 9 -27.46 -5.15 -4.78
N THR A 10 -27.28 -3.82 -4.79
CA THR A 10 -28.27 -2.88 -5.32
C THR A 10 -28.54 -3.14 -6.80
N THR A 11 -27.49 -3.43 -7.59
CA THR A 11 -27.64 -3.75 -9.01
C THR A 11 -28.39 -5.07 -9.22
N ALA A 12 -28.09 -6.10 -8.43
CA ALA A 12 -28.78 -7.38 -8.47
C ALA A 12 -30.28 -7.24 -8.08
N ALA A 13 -30.56 -6.48 -7.01
CA ALA A 13 -31.93 -6.22 -6.58
C ALA A 13 -32.73 -5.43 -7.63
N ARG A 14 -32.14 -4.42 -8.28
CA ARG A 14 -32.79 -3.73 -9.41
C ARG A 14 -33.12 -4.68 -10.56
N ALA A 15 -32.24 -5.62 -10.86
CA ALA A 15 -32.45 -6.61 -11.90
C ALA A 15 -33.63 -7.55 -11.55
N GLN A 16 -33.76 -7.95 -10.27
CA GLN A 16 -34.89 -8.74 -9.79
C GLN A 16 -36.22 -7.96 -9.84
N LEU A 17 -36.17 -6.66 -9.59
CA LEU A 17 -37.34 -5.76 -9.69
C LEU A 17 -37.66 -5.32 -11.14
N GLY A 18 -37.08 -5.98 -12.15
CA GLY A 18 -37.39 -5.76 -13.55
C GLY A 18 -36.65 -4.57 -14.22
N SER A 19 -35.65 -3.98 -13.55
CA SER A 19 -34.99 -2.73 -14.00
C SER A 19 -33.52 -2.92 -14.40
N ARG A 20 -33.22 -3.84 -15.31
CA ARG A 20 -31.83 -4.10 -15.74
C ARG A 20 -31.14 -2.95 -16.46
N ARG A 21 -31.89 -2.12 -17.22
CA ARG A 21 -31.32 -1.12 -18.16
C ARG A 21 -31.41 0.33 -17.70
N PHE A 22 -32.25 0.64 -16.73
CA PHE A 22 -32.48 2.01 -16.30
C PHE A 22 -32.07 2.21 -14.85
N LYS A 23 -31.12 3.10 -14.65
CA LYS A 23 -30.69 3.55 -13.34
C LYS A 23 -31.32 4.90 -13.06
N THR A 24 -32.23 4.96 -12.09
CA THR A 24 -32.80 6.19 -11.54
C THR A 24 -32.73 6.09 -10.02
N ASP A 25 -32.72 7.24 -9.35
CA ASP A 25 -32.68 7.28 -7.88
C ASP A 25 -33.89 6.59 -7.25
N ASP A 26 -35.09 6.72 -7.84
CA ASP A 26 -36.30 6.02 -7.36
C ASP A 26 -36.15 4.49 -7.40
N ARG A 27 -35.52 3.99 -8.46
CA ARG A 27 -35.30 2.53 -8.60
C ARG A 27 -34.18 2.04 -7.67
N ASP A 28 -33.20 2.87 -7.42
CA ASP A 28 -32.16 2.57 -6.41
C ASP A 28 -32.80 2.57 -5.00
N CYS A 29 -33.69 3.53 -4.69
CA CYS A 29 -34.46 3.55 -3.44
C CYS A 29 -35.36 2.33 -3.30
N ALA A 30 -36.06 1.92 -4.35
CA ALA A 30 -36.88 0.70 -4.34
C ALA A 30 -36.04 -0.54 -4.10
N ALA A 31 -34.89 -0.66 -4.76
CA ALA A 31 -33.95 -1.78 -4.57
C ALA A 31 -33.38 -1.81 -3.14
N LEU A 32 -32.97 -0.66 -2.60
CA LEU A 32 -32.48 -0.54 -1.22
C LEU A 32 -33.57 -0.90 -0.21
N THR A 33 -34.81 -0.45 -0.43
CA THR A 33 -35.96 -0.79 0.41
C THR A 33 -36.26 -2.27 0.37
N TYR A 34 -36.22 -2.90 -0.81
CA TYR A 34 -36.38 -4.33 -0.98
C TYR A 34 -35.32 -5.12 -0.19
N LEU A 35 -34.04 -4.78 -0.36
CA LEU A 35 -32.92 -5.41 0.35
C LEU A 35 -33.03 -5.23 1.87
N ALA A 36 -33.43 -4.05 2.34
CA ALA A 36 -33.59 -3.75 3.75
C ALA A 36 -34.72 -4.58 4.37
N ARG A 37 -35.84 -4.74 3.67
CA ARG A 37 -36.99 -5.62 4.11
C ARG A 37 -36.59 -7.08 4.18
N GLN A 38 -35.67 -7.54 3.32
CA GLN A 38 -35.14 -8.90 3.37
C GLN A 38 -34.08 -9.08 4.49
N GLY A 39 -33.82 -8.06 5.29
CA GLY A 39 -32.80 -8.10 6.34
C GLY A 39 -31.38 -8.12 5.81
N GLN A 40 -31.17 -7.92 4.51
CA GLN A 40 -29.87 -7.89 3.87
C GLN A 40 -29.11 -6.59 4.18
N GLY A 41 -27.85 -6.53 3.74
CA GLY A 41 -26.98 -5.39 4.00
C GLY A 41 -26.27 -5.47 5.35
N ARG A 42 -25.14 -4.79 5.42
CA ARG A 42 -24.32 -4.72 6.65
C ARG A 42 -24.86 -3.63 7.56
N LEU A 43 -25.15 -3.97 8.81
CA LEU A 43 -25.45 -2.98 9.83
C LEU A 43 -24.26 -2.06 10.04
N VAL A 44 -24.50 -0.75 10.06
CA VAL A 44 -23.53 0.23 10.50
C VAL A 44 -23.51 0.18 12.03
N THR A 45 -22.38 -0.22 12.56
CA THR A 45 -22.09 -0.24 13.98
C THR A 45 -20.82 0.54 14.21
N ASP A 46 -20.71 1.26 15.32
CA ASP A 46 -19.46 1.87 15.77
C ASP A 46 -18.49 0.77 16.22
N ARG A 47 -17.89 0.13 15.26
CA ARG A 47 -16.89 -0.90 15.50
C ARG A 47 -15.49 -0.33 15.32
N LEU A 48 -14.58 -0.79 16.15
CA LEU A 48 -13.17 -0.42 16.06
C LEU A 48 -12.56 -0.78 14.69
N GLU A 49 -13.05 -1.86 14.07
CA GLU A 49 -12.67 -2.29 12.72
C GLU A 49 -13.08 -1.29 11.63
N ASP A 50 -14.20 -0.60 11.81
CA ASP A 50 -14.65 0.43 10.87
C ASP A 50 -13.77 1.69 10.99
N ALA A 51 -13.37 2.07 12.20
CA ALA A 51 -12.39 3.13 12.45
C ALA A 51 -11.02 2.77 11.85
N LEU A 52 -10.57 1.52 12.06
CA LEU A 52 -9.33 1.00 11.47
C LEU A 52 -9.38 1.08 9.93
N ALA A 53 -10.50 0.69 9.31
CA ALA A 53 -10.65 0.75 7.87
C ALA A 53 -10.66 2.19 7.33
N ALA A 54 -11.25 3.13 8.06
CA ALA A 54 -11.23 4.56 7.73
C ALA A 54 -9.79 5.12 7.79
N ALA A 55 -9.05 4.82 8.86
CA ALA A 55 -7.65 5.24 9.02
C ALA A 55 -6.73 4.65 7.95
N VAL A 56 -6.90 3.36 7.58
CA VAL A 56 -6.17 2.72 6.47
C VAL A 56 -6.43 3.43 5.14
N ARG A 57 -7.68 3.78 4.83
CA ARG A 57 -8.02 4.51 3.60
C ARG A 57 -7.44 5.91 3.61
N HIS A 58 -7.53 6.61 4.73
CA HIS A 58 -6.94 7.95 4.89
C HIS A 58 -5.43 7.92 4.66
N ARG A 59 -4.72 7.01 5.33
CA ARG A 59 -3.29 6.79 5.09
C ARG A 59 -2.94 6.54 3.63
N ARG A 60 -3.73 5.69 2.96
CA ARG A 60 -3.53 5.38 1.53
C ARG A 60 -3.65 6.64 0.66
N GLY A 61 -4.63 7.50 0.95
CA GLY A 61 -4.79 8.81 0.30
C GLY A 61 -3.55 9.69 0.48
N LEU A 62 -3.09 9.87 1.72
CA LEU A 62 -1.90 10.65 2.04
C LEU A 62 -0.63 10.11 1.34
N VAL A 63 -0.44 8.80 1.29
CA VAL A 63 0.69 8.16 0.58
C VAL A 63 0.61 8.45 -0.93
N ALA A 64 -0.57 8.40 -1.52
CA ALA A 64 -0.76 8.73 -2.93
C ALA A 64 -0.46 10.21 -3.21
N GLU A 65 -0.94 11.13 -2.36
CA GLU A 65 -0.65 12.56 -2.46
C GLU A 65 0.84 12.85 -2.29
N ARG A 66 1.50 12.21 -1.30
CA ARG A 66 2.94 12.34 -1.10
C ARG A 66 3.74 11.90 -2.32
N LYS A 67 3.34 10.80 -2.96
CA LYS A 67 3.98 10.32 -4.19
C LYS A 67 3.88 11.36 -5.32
N VAL A 68 2.72 11.96 -5.50
CA VAL A 68 2.53 13.03 -6.49
C VAL A 68 3.34 14.28 -6.14
N ALA A 69 3.36 14.67 -4.86
CA ALA A 69 4.17 15.79 -4.38
C ALA A 69 5.67 15.53 -4.61
N GLN A 70 6.16 14.33 -4.36
CA GLN A 70 7.54 13.93 -4.61
C GLN A 70 7.90 14.00 -6.10
N GLN A 71 7.03 13.52 -7.00
CA GLN A 71 7.26 13.65 -8.43
C GLN A 71 7.40 15.11 -8.85
N ARG A 72 6.50 15.96 -8.34
CA ARG A 72 6.57 17.41 -8.60
C ARG A 72 7.86 18.05 -8.06
N LEU A 73 8.37 17.58 -6.91
CA LEU A 73 9.66 18.05 -6.38
C LEU A 73 10.84 17.69 -7.31
N HIS A 74 10.83 16.46 -7.88
CA HIS A 74 11.81 16.07 -8.87
C HIS A 74 11.76 16.99 -10.10
N ASP A 75 10.58 17.26 -10.62
CA ASP A 75 10.39 18.12 -11.80
C ASP A 75 10.83 19.56 -11.50
N GLN A 76 10.45 20.09 -10.33
CA GLN A 76 10.83 21.44 -9.89
C GLN A 76 12.34 21.58 -9.64
N LEU A 77 12.95 20.58 -9.01
CA LEU A 77 14.41 20.55 -8.81
C LEU A 77 15.13 20.48 -10.14
N ASN A 78 14.66 19.64 -11.06
CA ASN A 78 15.28 19.52 -12.38
C ASN A 78 15.13 20.81 -13.22
N ALA A 79 14.00 21.52 -13.08
CA ALA A 79 13.78 22.80 -13.70
C ALA A 79 14.66 23.93 -13.12
N LEU A 80 15.03 23.86 -11.83
CA LEU A 80 15.90 24.81 -11.14
C LEU A 80 17.39 24.48 -11.30
N CYS A 81 17.75 23.21 -11.23
CA CYS A 81 19.11 22.69 -11.29
C CYS A 81 19.19 21.57 -12.34
N PRO A 82 19.17 21.90 -13.64
CA PRO A 82 19.13 20.91 -14.71
C PRO A 82 20.34 19.95 -14.67
N GLY A 83 20.06 18.65 -14.61
CA GLY A 83 21.07 17.59 -14.57
C GLY A 83 21.49 17.13 -13.16
N LEU A 84 21.06 17.83 -12.10
CA LEU A 84 21.47 17.46 -10.73
C LEU A 84 20.85 16.13 -10.26
N SER A 85 19.56 15.90 -10.53
CA SER A 85 18.84 14.70 -10.09
C SER A 85 18.95 13.52 -11.08
N ALA A 86 19.27 13.79 -12.34
CA ALA A 86 19.38 12.75 -13.36
C ALA A 86 20.61 11.85 -13.12
N PRO A 87 20.53 10.53 -13.33
CA PRO A 87 21.71 9.69 -13.36
C PRO A 87 22.56 10.06 -14.59
N ALA A 88 23.67 10.74 -14.37
CA ALA A 88 24.65 10.97 -15.43
C ALA A 88 25.51 9.71 -15.56
N GLY A 89 25.36 8.94 -16.63
CA GLY A 89 26.12 7.71 -16.86
C GLY A 89 25.99 6.71 -15.72
N HIS A 90 27.10 6.30 -15.11
CA HIS A 90 27.15 5.40 -13.95
C HIS A 90 26.87 6.11 -12.59
N GLY A 91 26.25 7.29 -12.60
CA GLY A 91 26.06 8.11 -11.41
C GLY A 91 24.93 7.63 -10.49
N ARG A 92 25.08 7.88 -9.19
CA ARG A 92 24.04 7.69 -8.18
C ARG A 92 22.85 8.60 -8.45
N ALA A 93 21.64 8.04 -8.49
CA ALA A 93 20.43 8.84 -8.51
C ALA A 93 20.22 9.55 -7.16
N LEU A 94 19.77 10.80 -7.19
CA LEU A 94 19.42 11.55 -5.99
C LEU A 94 18.09 11.03 -5.42
N LYS A 95 18.16 10.42 -4.24
CA LYS A 95 16.95 9.99 -3.49
C LYS A 95 16.49 11.16 -2.62
N LEU A 96 15.36 11.78 -2.97
CA LEU A 96 14.87 12.98 -2.27
C LEU A 96 14.45 12.70 -0.82
N GLU A 97 14.06 11.47 -0.50
CA GLU A 97 13.69 11.05 0.86
C GLU A 97 14.89 10.92 1.80
N GLY A 98 16.08 10.71 1.25
CA GLY A 98 17.30 10.52 2.03
C GLY A 98 17.83 11.82 2.62
N VAL A 99 18.68 11.70 3.62
CA VAL A 99 19.30 12.86 4.31
C VAL A 99 19.98 13.81 3.33
N ILE A 100 20.75 13.26 2.38
CA ILE A 100 21.42 14.06 1.37
C ILE A 100 20.44 14.72 0.40
N GLY A 101 19.37 14.01 -0.01
CA GLY A 101 18.33 14.58 -0.87
C GLY A 101 17.61 15.76 -0.24
N GLN A 102 17.27 15.63 1.05
CA GLN A 102 16.67 16.72 1.81
C GLN A 102 17.62 17.93 1.93
N ALA A 103 18.89 17.71 2.22
CA ALA A 103 19.89 18.77 2.30
C ALA A 103 20.11 19.46 0.93
N VAL A 104 20.09 18.70 -0.17
CA VAL A 104 20.17 19.24 -1.54
C VAL A 104 18.95 20.11 -1.86
N LEU A 105 17.73 19.67 -1.53
CA LEU A 105 16.51 20.45 -1.70
C LEU A 105 16.55 21.77 -0.90
N ASP A 106 16.97 21.71 0.36
CA ASP A 106 17.13 22.90 1.21
C ASP A 106 18.18 23.88 0.66
N CYS A 107 19.29 23.35 0.12
CA CYS A 107 20.30 24.18 -0.56
C CYS A 107 19.76 24.77 -1.87
N ALA A 108 19.03 24.00 -2.68
CA ALA A 108 18.47 24.47 -3.94
C ALA A 108 17.49 25.65 -3.71
N VAL A 109 16.69 25.56 -2.67
CA VAL A 109 15.81 26.67 -2.26
C VAL A 109 16.60 27.87 -1.76
N ALA A 110 17.53 27.67 -0.82
CA ALA A 110 18.24 28.75 -0.16
C ALA A 110 19.21 29.53 -1.07
N PHE A 111 19.82 28.83 -2.03
CA PHE A 111 20.81 29.41 -2.95
C PHE A 111 20.25 29.63 -4.37
N ALA A 112 18.93 29.55 -4.53
CA ALA A 112 18.24 29.68 -5.82
C ALA A 112 18.93 28.88 -6.95
N GLY A 113 19.20 27.61 -6.66
CA GLY A 113 19.80 26.68 -7.60
C GLY A 113 21.32 26.79 -7.77
N ARG A 114 21.97 27.75 -7.14
CA ARG A 114 23.45 27.87 -7.18
C ARG A 114 24.10 26.77 -6.33
N PRO A 115 25.25 26.19 -6.75
CA PRO A 115 25.92 25.15 -5.99
C PRO A 115 26.37 25.67 -4.61
N PRO A 116 26.04 24.95 -3.52
CA PRO A 116 26.46 25.32 -2.17
C PRO A 116 27.95 25.00 -1.93
N SER A 117 28.48 25.46 -0.79
CA SER A 117 29.73 24.90 -0.26
C SER A 117 29.50 23.53 0.36
N VAL A 118 30.55 22.70 0.46
CA VAL A 118 30.49 21.40 1.17
C VAL A 118 30.01 21.59 2.62
N ARG A 119 30.54 22.63 3.29
CA ARG A 119 30.13 22.99 4.67
C ARG A 119 28.63 23.30 4.74
N SER A 120 28.08 24.08 3.80
CA SER A 120 26.65 24.43 3.79
C SER A 120 25.76 23.20 3.58
N LEU A 121 26.16 22.30 2.69
CA LEU A 121 25.42 21.07 2.43
C LEU A 121 25.42 20.14 3.66
N ARG A 122 26.59 19.96 4.29
CA ARG A 122 26.70 19.15 5.52
C ARG A 122 25.93 19.76 6.71
N SER A 123 25.95 21.06 6.87
CA SER A 123 25.17 21.75 7.91
C SER A 123 23.67 21.45 7.76
N ARG A 124 23.12 21.49 6.53
CA ARG A 124 21.72 21.16 6.26
C ARG A 124 21.42 19.67 6.44
N ALA A 125 22.40 18.80 6.20
CA ALA A 125 22.32 17.40 6.53
C ALA A 125 22.49 17.10 8.04
N ARG A 126 22.63 18.12 8.88
CA ARG A 126 22.86 18.01 10.33
C ARG A 126 24.06 17.11 10.67
N GLY A 127 25.13 17.17 9.87
CA GLY A 127 26.33 16.36 10.06
C GLY A 127 26.19 14.86 9.74
N ARG A 128 25.00 14.40 9.33
CA ARG A 128 24.73 12.96 9.05
C ARG A 128 25.21 12.48 7.67
N VAL A 129 25.96 13.31 6.96
CA VAL A 129 26.53 12.99 5.63
C VAL A 129 28.03 13.10 5.70
N LEU A 130 28.74 12.10 5.16
CA LEU A 130 30.20 12.08 5.07
C LEU A 130 30.71 13.19 4.14
N ASP A 131 31.92 13.66 4.41
CA ASP A 131 32.58 14.70 3.59
C ASP A 131 32.69 14.29 2.13
N ALA A 132 33.11 13.07 1.85
CA ALA A 132 33.22 12.52 0.50
C ALA A 132 31.89 12.55 -0.26
N GLU A 133 30.80 12.21 0.39
CA GLU A 133 29.46 12.24 -0.22
C GLU A 133 29.00 13.68 -0.48
N ALA A 134 29.22 14.59 0.46
CA ALA A 134 28.90 16.00 0.28
C ALA A 134 29.73 16.63 -0.84
N GLN A 135 31.05 16.31 -0.91
CA GLN A 135 31.94 16.75 -2.00
C GLN A 135 31.46 16.23 -3.36
N PHE A 136 31.05 14.95 -3.43
CA PHE A 136 30.50 14.36 -4.66
C PHE A 136 29.30 15.16 -5.18
N TRP A 137 28.32 15.45 -4.32
CA TRP A 137 27.11 16.17 -4.74
C TRP A 137 27.37 17.64 -5.07
N VAL A 138 28.25 18.32 -4.35
CA VAL A 138 28.68 19.70 -4.66
C VAL A 138 29.43 19.76 -5.97
N HIS A 139 30.37 18.83 -6.22
CA HIS A 139 31.08 18.74 -7.49
C HIS A 139 30.10 18.52 -8.64
N ARG A 140 29.23 17.54 -8.52
CA ARG A 140 28.18 17.27 -9.52
C ARG A 140 27.30 18.49 -9.78
N TRP A 141 26.91 19.22 -8.74
CA TRP A 141 26.11 20.43 -8.91
C TRP A 141 26.84 21.51 -9.70
N ARG A 142 28.15 21.67 -9.50
CA ARG A 142 29.00 22.62 -10.25
C ARG A 142 29.15 22.26 -11.72
N THR A 143 29.01 20.97 -12.06
CA THR A 143 29.05 20.48 -13.45
C THR A 143 27.70 20.52 -14.16
N CYS A 144 26.60 20.84 -13.45
CA CYS A 144 25.28 21.04 -14.02
C CYS A 144 25.17 22.35 -14.79
N LEU A 145 24.13 22.48 -15.60
CA LEU A 145 23.84 23.75 -16.27
C LEU A 145 23.55 24.85 -15.22
N PRO A 146 23.91 26.10 -15.52
CA PRO A 146 23.68 27.21 -14.61
C PRO A 146 22.15 27.38 -14.36
N PRO A 147 21.76 27.91 -13.17
CA PRO A 147 20.38 28.20 -12.88
C PRO A 147 19.78 29.17 -13.91
N PRO A 148 18.51 28.99 -14.28
CA PRO A 148 17.83 29.86 -15.23
C PRO A 148 17.63 31.29 -14.67
N ALA A 149 17.34 32.26 -15.55
CA ALA A 149 17.16 33.66 -15.15
C ALA A 149 16.07 33.89 -14.11
N ASP A 150 15.00 33.05 -14.13
CA ASP A 150 13.88 33.05 -13.17
C ASP A 150 14.12 32.14 -11.95
N ALA A 151 15.36 31.76 -11.67
CA ALA A 151 15.75 30.87 -10.57
C ALA A 151 15.15 31.26 -9.20
N PRO A 152 15.09 32.53 -8.78
CA PRO A 152 14.45 32.88 -7.51
C PRO A 152 12.98 32.50 -7.42
N ALA A 153 12.21 32.66 -8.50
CA ALA A 153 10.80 32.28 -8.56
C ALA A 153 10.63 30.74 -8.54
N ARG A 154 11.51 30.00 -9.23
CA ARG A 154 11.54 28.54 -9.21
C ARG A 154 11.93 28.01 -7.85
N ALA A 155 12.93 28.60 -7.18
CA ALA A 155 13.31 28.24 -5.82
C ALA A 155 12.18 28.45 -4.82
N ALA A 156 11.45 29.55 -4.91
CA ALA A 156 10.28 29.81 -4.08
C ALA A 156 9.17 28.75 -4.30
N ARG A 157 8.96 28.33 -5.56
CA ARG A 157 8.01 27.26 -5.90
C ARG A 157 8.45 25.92 -5.33
N LEU A 158 9.72 25.57 -5.49
CA LEU A 158 10.31 24.36 -4.92
C LEU A 158 10.18 24.35 -3.39
N GLY A 159 10.42 25.49 -2.72
CA GLY A 159 10.28 25.63 -1.27
C GLY A 159 8.85 25.32 -0.79
N ARG A 160 7.84 25.87 -1.47
CA ARG A 160 6.43 25.56 -1.16
C ARG A 160 6.11 24.08 -1.37
N GLY A 161 6.61 23.47 -2.45
CA GLY A 161 6.46 22.05 -2.72
C GLY A 161 7.11 21.18 -1.64
N LEU A 162 8.30 21.56 -1.19
CA LEU A 162 9.04 20.87 -0.14
C LEU A 162 8.32 20.92 1.21
N LEU A 163 7.76 22.07 1.59
CA LEU A 163 6.95 22.22 2.80
C LEU A 163 5.72 21.31 2.75
N ARG A 164 5.00 21.30 1.62
CA ARG A 164 3.85 20.40 1.44
C ARG A 164 4.24 18.92 1.54
N TRP A 165 5.33 18.51 0.90
CA TRP A 165 5.80 17.13 0.96
C TRP A 165 6.19 16.71 2.38
N ARG A 166 6.82 17.61 3.15
CA ARG A 166 7.16 17.40 4.57
C ARG A 166 5.93 17.29 5.44
N ALA A 167 4.93 18.16 5.23
CA ALA A 167 3.66 18.10 5.94
C ALA A 167 2.96 16.74 5.70
N LEU A 168 2.82 16.31 4.45
CA LEU A 168 2.26 14.99 4.12
C LEU A 168 3.03 13.84 4.76
N THR A 169 4.35 13.97 4.91
CA THR A 169 5.18 12.95 5.56
C THR A 169 4.90 12.90 7.07
N ALA A 170 4.72 14.06 7.71
CA ALA A 170 4.35 14.15 9.13
C ALA A 170 2.93 13.60 9.37
N ASP A 171 1.97 13.94 8.50
CA ASP A 171 0.59 13.43 8.57
C ASP A 171 0.55 11.90 8.45
N ILE A 172 1.34 11.31 7.53
CA ILE A 172 1.45 9.85 7.40
C ILE A 172 2.00 9.23 8.69
N THR A 173 2.98 9.86 9.33
CA THR A 173 3.54 9.37 10.60
C THR A 173 2.49 9.40 11.70
N ALA A 174 1.74 10.51 11.84
CA ALA A 174 0.67 10.62 12.81
C ALA A 174 -0.41 9.54 12.61
N VAL A 175 -0.83 9.31 11.35
CA VAL A 175 -1.80 8.24 11.05
C VAL A 175 -1.21 6.84 11.28
N ASP A 176 0.10 6.63 11.14
CA ASP A 176 0.75 5.36 11.50
C ASP A 176 0.72 5.12 13.01
N ASP A 177 0.82 6.17 13.82
CA ASP A 177 0.66 6.09 15.29
C ASP A 177 -0.81 5.79 15.66
N ASP A 178 -1.78 6.45 15.03
CA ASP A 178 -3.22 6.15 15.20
C ASP A 178 -3.53 4.70 14.84
N LEU A 179 -3.00 4.21 13.72
CA LEU A 179 -3.16 2.81 13.29
C LEU A 179 -2.59 1.83 14.30
N THR A 180 -1.50 2.19 14.97
CA THR A 180 -0.91 1.35 16.03
C THR A 180 -1.86 1.22 17.21
N GLY A 181 -2.45 2.32 17.66
CA GLY A 181 -3.44 2.32 18.74
C GLY A 181 -4.71 1.55 18.37
N LEU A 182 -5.26 1.81 17.18
CA LEU A 182 -6.47 1.13 16.71
C LEU A 182 -6.26 -0.37 16.52
N LEU A 183 -5.13 -0.79 15.93
CA LEU A 183 -4.83 -2.19 15.69
C LEU A 183 -4.67 -2.97 17.00
N ALA A 184 -4.03 -2.36 18.01
CA ALA A 184 -3.81 -2.98 19.33
C ALA A 184 -5.13 -3.36 20.03
N GLY A 185 -6.22 -2.63 19.76
CA GLY A 185 -7.56 -2.93 20.27
C GLY A 185 -8.34 -3.98 19.47
N THR A 186 -7.74 -4.59 18.45
CA THR A 186 -8.40 -5.58 17.58
C THR A 186 -7.67 -6.92 17.54
N ASP A 187 -8.37 -7.99 17.17
CA ASP A 187 -7.78 -9.30 16.89
C ASP A 187 -6.69 -9.25 15.80
N GLY A 188 -6.62 -8.17 15.04
CA GLY A 188 -5.63 -7.93 13.99
C GLY A 188 -4.20 -7.76 14.50
N GLN A 189 -4.02 -7.44 15.78
CA GLN A 189 -2.71 -7.28 16.41
C GLN A 189 -1.83 -8.53 16.24
N VAL A 190 -2.41 -9.71 16.27
CA VAL A 190 -1.68 -10.98 16.10
C VAL A 190 -0.89 -11.05 14.79
N LEU A 191 -1.33 -10.33 13.75
CA LEU A 191 -0.65 -10.32 12.44
C LEU A 191 0.73 -9.64 12.49
N THR A 192 1.00 -8.79 13.48
CA THR A 192 2.32 -8.16 13.65
C THR A 192 3.41 -9.16 14.06
N THR A 193 3.03 -10.35 14.50
CA THR A 193 3.98 -11.44 14.80
C THR A 193 4.56 -12.09 13.54
N LEU A 194 3.96 -11.83 12.37
CA LEU A 194 4.44 -12.33 11.09
C LEU A 194 5.73 -11.61 10.64
N PRO A 195 6.78 -12.33 10.22
CA PRO A 195 8.01 -11.71 9.74
C PRO A 195 7.78 -10.76 8.56
N GLY A 196 8.28 -9.53 8.66
CA GLY A 196 8.12 -8.49 7.65
C GLY A 196 6.73 -7.86 7.56
N VAL A 197 5.88 -8.10 8.57
CA VAL A 197 4.54 -7.53 8.69
C VAL A 197 4.51 -6.55 9.87
N ALA A 198 4.91 -5.31 9.61
CA ALA A 198 4.78 -4.22 10.56
C ALA A 198 3.32 -3.75 10.67
N THR A 199 3.05 -2.89 11.66
CA THR A 199 1.71 -2.37 12.00
C THR A 199 0.89 -1.94 10.79
N SER A 200 1.45 -1.15 9.87
CA SER A 200 0.71 -0.64 8.72
C SER A 200 0.24 -1.74 7.76
N ARG A 201 1.02 -2.83 7.59
CA ARG A 201 0.61 -4.00 6.78
C ARG A 201 -0.43 -4.85 7.52
N ALA A 202 -0.24 -5.08 8.81
CA ALA A 202 -1.19 -5.80 9.65
C ALA A 202 -2.54 -5.08 9.68
N ALA A 203 -2.54 -3.77 9.96
CA ALA A 203 -3.71 -2.92 9.97
C ALA A 203 -4.45 -2.92 8.62
N ALA A 204 -3.72 -2.79 7.51
CA ALA A 204 -4.31 -2.81 6.18
C ALA A 204 -5.04 -4.11 5.87
N PHE A 205 -4.51 -5.26 6.30
CA PHE A 205 -5.19 -6.55 6.09
C PHE A 205 -6.32 -6.77 7.09
N ALA A 206 -6.10 -6.47 8.37
CA ALA A 206 -7.09 -6.60 9.44
C ALA A 206 -8.35 -5.76 9.17
N ALA A 207 -8.19 -4.52 8.71
CA ALA A 207 -9.28 -3.59 8.42
C ALA A 207 -10.37 -4.14 7.48
N PHE A 208 -9.99 -5.03 6.56
CA PHE A 208 -10.91 -5.63 5.60
C PHE A 208 -11.19 -7.12 5.87
N SER A 209 -10.52 -7.72 6.86
CA SER A 209 -10.67 -9.13 7.22
C SER A 209 -11.48 -9.32 8.50
N LEU A 210 -11.52 -8.32 9.39
CA LEU A 210 -12.25 -8.40 10.65
C LEU A 210 -13.73 -8.00 10.50
N PRO A 211 -14.60 -8.52 11.38
CA PRO A 211 -14.36 -9.65 12.27
C PRO A 211 -14.15 -10.94 11.48
N ILE A 212 -13.20 -11.76 11.87
CA ILE A 212 -12.82 -12.97 11.10
C ILE A 212 -13.96 -14.01 11.05
N ALA A 213 -14.84 -13.99 12.04
CA ALA A 213 -15.99 -14.89 12.14
C ALA A 213 -16.97 -14.78 10.94
N ARG A 214 -16.95 -13.65 10.21
CA ARG A 214 -17.79 -13.49 8.99
C ARG A 214 -17.34 -14.37 7.82
N PHE A 215 -16.14 -14.94 7.89
CA PHE A 215 -15.62 -15.85 6.86
C PHE A 215 -15.62 -17.28 7.39
N PRO A 216 -16.42 -18.19 6.79
CA PRO A 216 -16.46 -19.59 7.22
C PRO A 216 -15.12 -20.32 7.09
N SER A 217 -14.30 -19.95 6.09
CA SER A 217 -12.99 -20.55 5.88
C SER A 217 -11.99 -19.55 5.26
N ALA A 218 -10.71 -19.95 5.24
CA ALA A 218 -9.65 -19.18 4.57
C ALA A 218 -9.90 -19.02 3.06
N GLU A 219 -10.58 -19.97 2.43
CA GLU A 219 -10.95 -19.92 1.02
C GLU A 219 -11.99 -18.84 0.75
N HIS A 220 -12.97 -18.65 1.66
CA HIS A 220 -13.95 -17.57 1.58
C HIS A 220 -13.28 -16.22 1.77
N LEU A 221 -12.35 -16.10 2.74
CA LEU A 221 -11.55 -14.89 2.92
C LEU A 221 -10.73 -14.58 1.66
N TYR A 222 -10.06 -15.59 1.08
CA TYR A 222 -9.28 -15.44 -0.14
C TYR A 222 -10.14 -15.00 -1.33
N SER A 223 -11.33 -15.59 -1.48
CA SER A 223 -12.28 -15.22 -2.53
C SER A 223 -12.76 -13.78 -2.40
N ALA A 224 -13.01 -13.31 -1.16
CA ALA A 224 -13.39 -11.92 -0.89
C ALA A 224 -12.34 -10.89 -1.29
N THR A 225 -11.05 -11.27 -1.40
CA THR A 225 -10.00 -10.38 -1.94
C THR A 225 -10.06 -10.25 -3.47
N GLY A 226 -10.81 -11.13 -4.16
CA GLY A 226 -10.86 -11.19 -5.61
C GLY A 226 -9.58 -11.71 -6.28
N LEU A 227 -8.71 -12.40 -5.53
CA LEU A 227 -7.52 -13.10 -6.05
C LEU A 227 -7.83 -14.54 -6.44
N ALA A 228 -8.97 -15.09 -6.04
CA ALA A 228 -9.41 -16.41 -6.48
C ALA A 228 -9.61 -16.43 -7.99
N PRO A 229 -9.27 -17.53 -8.68
CA PRO A 229 -9.53 -17.67 -10.11
C PRO A 229 -11.04 -17.57 -10.38
N ALA A 230 -11.42 -16.86 -11.43
CA ALA A 230 -12.77 -16.93 -11.96
C ALA A 230 -12.98 -18.33 -12.57
N SER A 231 -14.00 -19.06 -12.12
CA SER A 231 -14.39 -20.33 -12.71
C SER A 231 -15.59 -20.10 -13.61
N TYR A 232 -15.48 -20.52 -14.87
CA TYR A 232 -16.59 -20.61 -15.79
C TYR A 232 -16.90 -22.10 -15.95
N GLN A 233 -18.01 -22.53 -15.36
CA GLN A 233 -18.51 -23.88 -15.54
C GLN A 233 -19.82 -23.82 -16.33
N SER A 234 -19.82 -24.41 -17.51
CA SER A 234 -21.03 -24.84 -18.20
C SER A 234 -20.95 -26.36 -18.37
N ALA A 235 -22.06 -27.02 -18.66
CA ALA A 235 -22.20 -28.49 -18.63
C ALA A 235 -21.01 -29.25 -19.25
N THR A 236 -20.32 -28.68 -20.21
CA THR A 236 -19.18 -29.29 -20.94
C THR A 236 -17.85 -28.52 -20.82
N LEU A 237 -17.84 -27.33 -20.23
CA LEU A 237 -16.64 -26.46 -20.21
C LEU A 237 -16.28 -26.11 -18.76
N ASN A 238 -15.14 -26.62 -18.29
CA ASN A 238 -14.54 -26.22 -17.03
C ASN A 238 -13.28 -25.39 -17.30
N ARG A 239 -13.44 -24.06 -17.39
CA ARG A 239 -12.34 -23.16 -17.71
C ARG A 239 -11.94 -22.34 -16.48
N ARG A 240 -10.73 -22.53 -15.99
CA ARG A 240 -10.13 -21.63 -14.97
C ARG A 240 -9.67 -20.35 -15.66
N GLY A 241 -10.28 -19.23 -15.27
CA GLY A 241 -9.96 -17.91 -15.79
C GLY A 241 -8.83 -17.21 -15.02
N ARG A 242 -8.63 -15.94 -15.35
CA ARG A 242 -7.78 -15.02 -14.58
C ARG A 242 -8.39 -14.80 -13.19
N ILE A 243 -7.67 -14.09 -12.30
CA ILE A 243 -8.23 -13.66 -11.00
C ILE A 243 -9.59 -12.98 -11.21
N SER A 244 -10.55 -13.26 -10.33
CA SER A 244 -11.94 -12.80 -10.48
C SER A 244 -12.08 -11.28 -10.42
N ARG A 245 -11.20 -10.62 -9.65
CA ARG A 245 -11.26 -9.20 -9.30
C ARG A 245 -12.57 -8.76 -8.62
N GLN A 246 -13.43 -9.71 -8.28
CA GLN A 246 -14.64 -9.49 -7.49
C GLN A 246 -14.20 -9.36 -6.02
N GLY A 247 -14.37 -8.18 -5.45
CA GLY A 247 -13.92 -7.86 -4.09
C GLY A 247 -13.28 -6.48 -4.01
N LEU A 248 -13.02 -6.04 -2.79
CA LEU A 248 -12.44 -4.72 -2.53
C LEU A 248 -10.99 -4.65 -3.04
N PRO A 249 -10.63 -3.67 -3.89
CA PRO A 249 -9.25 -3.48 -4.34
C PRO A 249 -8.28 -3.30 -3.16
N GLU A 250 -8.70 -2.60 -2.11
CA GLU A 250 -7.91 -2.36 -0.90
C GLU A 250 -7.57 -3.68 -0.18
N HIS A 251 -8.52 -4.58 -0.07
CA HIS A 251 -8.31 -5.89 0.56
C HIS A 251 -7.33 -6.74 -0.26
N ARG A 252 -7.46 -6.70 -1.60
CA ARG A 252 -6.54 -7.36 -2.53
C ARG A 252 -5.11 -6.83 -2.39
N ASP A 253 -4.96 -5.50 -2.40
CA ASP A 253 -3.66 -4.85 -2.24
C ASP A 253 -3.04 -5.18 -0.87
N ALA A 254 -3.84 -5.19 0.20
CA ALA A 254 -3.41 -5.54 1.54
C ALA A 254 -2.86 -6.98 1.61
N LEU A 255 -3.58 -7.95 1.03
CA LEU A 255 -3.11 -9.35 0.98
C LEU A 255 -1.84 -9.50 0.13
N MET A 256 -1.76 -8.82 -1.01
CA MET A 256 -0.56 -8.83 -1.85
C MET A 256 0.66 -8.23 -1.13
N ASN A 257 0.45 -7.17 -0.33
CA ASN A 257 1.51 -6.55 0.48
C ASN A 257 1.91 -7.41 1.67
N LEU A 258 0.97 -8.12 2.29
CA LEU A 258 1.23 -9.11 3.33
C LEU A 258 2.13 -10.24 2.78
N ALA A 259 1.73 -10.83 1.64
CA ALA A 259 2.50 -11.88 0.96
C ALA A 259 3.90 -11.40 0.55
N TRP A 260 4.01 -10.15 0.12
CA TRP A 260 5.31 -9.54 -0.20
C TRP A 260 6.19 -9.41 1.04
N GLY A 261 5.66 -8.92 2.17
CA GLY A 261 6.40 -8.85 3.43
C GLY A 261 6.95 -10.22 3.85
N LEU A 262 6.11 -11.24 3.82
CA LEU A 262 6.49 -12.62 4.14
C LEU A 262 7.56 -13.16 3.18
N SER A 263 7.48 -12.88 1.89
CA SER A 263 8.45 -13.33 0.89
C SER A 263 9.84 -12.67 1.02
N GLN A 264 9.97 -11.63 1.83
CA GLN A 264 11.25 -10.95 2.09
C GLN A 264 11.86 -11.33 3.45
N HIS A 265 11.05 -11.82 4.41
CA HIS A 265 11.48 -11.95 5.80
C HIS A 265 11.15 -13.29 6.45
N CYS A 266 10.30 -14.14 5.85
CA CYS A 266 9.95 -15.45 6.38
C CYS A 266 10.60 -16.55 5.55
N GLY A 267 11.46 -17.38 6.16
CA GLY A 267 12.25 -18.38 5.45
C GLY A 267 11.41 -19.34 4.59
N VAL A 268 10.27 -19.80 5.10
CA VAL A 268 9.36 -20.69 4.35
C VAL A 268 8.77 -20.00 3.11
N PHE A 269 8.43 -18.71 3.21
CA PHE A 269 7.88 -17.95 2.10
C PHE A 269 8.95 -17.54 1.08
N ILE A 270 10.19 -17.24 1.53
CA ILE A 270 11.35 -16.98 0.67
C ILE A 270 11.62 -18.23 -0.19
N GLN A 271 11.81 -19.39 0.47
CA GLN A 271 12.03 -20.66 -0.23
C GLN A 271 10.93 -20.94 -1.26
N ARG A 272 9.67 -20.77 -0.88
CA ARG A 272 8.54 -21.02 -1.79
C ARG A 272 8.51 -20.05 -2.96
N HIS A 273 8.85 -18.78 -2.73
CA HIS A 273 8.97 -17.79 -3.79
C HIS A 273 10.03 -18.22 -4.81
N ASP A 274 11.21 -18.64 -4.33
CA ASP A 274 12.34 -19.02 -5.19
C ASP A 274 12.02 -20.30 -5.99
N GLU A 275 11.35 -21.29 -5.38
CA GLU A 275 10.83 -22.47 -6.07
C GLU A 275 9.88 -22.12 -7.23
N LEU A 276 8.94 -21.20 -6.99
CA LEU A 276 7.99 -20.74 -8.02
C LEU A 276 8.71 -20.00 -9.15
N ARG A 277 9.72 -19.19 -8.80
CA ARG A 277 10.54 -18.46 -9.77
C ARG A 277 11.43 -19.41 -10.59
N ALA A 278 12.03 -20.41 -9.95
CA ALA A 278 12.83 -21.45 -10.61
C ALA A 278 12.02 -22.29 -11.62
N ARG A 279 10.72 -22.50 -11.34
CA ARG A 279 9.77 -23.12 -12.28
C ARG A 279 9.33 -22.21 -13.43
N GLY A 280 9.95 -21.03 -13.60
CA GLY A 280 9.65 -20.08 -14.68
C GLY A 280 8.42 -19.20 -14.43
N MET A 281 7.81 -19.22 -13.24
CA MET A 281 6.64 -18.40 -12.96
C MET A 281 7.03 -16.91 -12.92
N ARG A 282 6.25 -16.07 -13.60
CA ARG A 282 6.46 -14.61 -13.59
C ARG A 282 6.29 -14.01 -12.19
N PRO A 283 6.91 -12.85 -11.87
CA PRO A 283 6.88 -12.26 -10.51
C PRO A 283 5.49 -12.05 -9.92
N ILE A 284 4.54 -11.50 -10.70
CA ILE A 284 3.18 -11.23 -10.21
C ILE A 284 2.39 -12.52 -9.96
N PRO A 285 2.30 -13.50 -10.90
CA PRO A 285 1.72 -14.81 -10.62
C PRO A 285 2.34 -15.54 -9.42
N ALA A 286 3.66 -15.52 -9.25
CA ALA A 286 4.33 -16.11 -8.10
C ALA A 286 3.85 -15.46 -6.78
N ARG A 287 3.72 -14.14 -6.74
CA ARG A 287 3.19 -13.41 -5.59
C ARG A 287 1.73 -13.74 -5.31
N VAL A 288 0.89 -13.89 -6.34
CA VAL A 288 -0.51 -14.32 -6.18
C VAL A 288 -0.60 -15.72 -5.59
N ALA A 289 0.28 -16.64 -6.02
CA ALA A 289 0.35 -17.97 -5.42
C ALA A 289 0.75 -17.91 -3.93
N LEU A 290 1.73 -17.07 -3.58
CA LEU A 290 2.11 -16.84 -2.19
C LEU A 290 0.99 -16.19 -1.38
N ALA A 291 0.23 -15.26 -1.97
CA ALA A 291 -0.88 -14.59 -1.31
C ALA A 291 -1.96 -15.57 -0.84
N ARG A 292 -2.19 -16.68 -1.56
CA ARG A 292 -3.10 -17.74 -1.11
C ARG A 292 -2.61 -18.40 0.18
N HIS A 293 -1.31 -18.70 0.27
CA HIS A 293 -0.72 -19.27 1.49
C HIS A 293 -0.71 -18.26 2.64
N ALA A 294 -0.37 -16.99 2.35
CA ALA A 294 -0.42 -15.91 3.33
C ALA A 294 -1.83 -15.69 3.88
N CYS A 295 -2.86 -15.78 3.03
CA CYS A 295 -4.25 -15.68 3.44
C CYS A 295 -4.66 -16.79 4.43
N ARG A 296 -4.29 -18.05 4.14
CA ARG A 296 -4.57 -19.18 5.04
C ARG A 296 -3.88 -19.01 6.39
N LEU A 297 -2.61 -18.61 6.36
CA LEU A 297 -1.85 -18.33 7.56
C LEU A 297 -2.50 -17.22 8.39
N ALA A 298 -2.77 -16.07 7.77
CA ALA A 298 -3.40 -14.94 8.44
C ALA A 298 -4.79 -15.29 9.00
N TYR A 299 -5.61 -16.06 8.25
CA TYR A 299 -6.89 -16.56 8.72
C TYR A 299 -6.74 -17.40 9.99
N THR A 300 -5.78 -18.33 10.00
CA THR A 300 -5.50 -19.18 11.19
C THR A 300 -5.11 -18.34 12.39
N LEU A 301 -4.18 -17.38 12.22
CA LEU A 301 -3.76 -16.50 13.30
C LEU A 301 -4.91 -15.66 13.84
N LEU A 302 -5.70 -15.04 12.96
CA LEU A 302 -6.87 -14.24 13.35
C LEU A 302 -7.93 -15.07 14.08
N LYS A 303 -8.10 -16.34 13.72
CA LYS A 303 -9.07 -17.23 14.34
C LYS A 303 -8.60 -17.79 15.67
N THR A 304 -7.32 -18.11 15.78
CA THR A 304 -6.75 -18.79 16.97
C THR A 304 -6.11 -17.82 17.96
N GLN A 305 -5.79 -16.61 17.54
CA GLN A 305 -5.08 -15.59 18.31
C GLN A 305 -3.72 -16.05 18.88
N HIS A 306 -3.15 -17.11 18.28
CA HIS A 306 -1.81 -17.56 18.65
C HIS A 306 -0.75 -16.82 17.82
N PRO A 307 0.35 -16.34 18.43
CA PRO A 307 1.47 -15.75 17.70
C PRO A 307 2.05 -16.70 16.65
N PHE A 308 2.60 -16.12 15.58
CA PHE A 308 3.24 -16.91 14.54
C PHE A 308 4.51 -17.60 15.05
N ASP A 309 4.62 -18.89 14.77
CA ASP A 309 5.82 -19.70 14.99
C ASP A 309 6.22 -20.35 13.65
N GLU A 310 7.37 -19.95 13.13
CA GLU A 310 7.87 -20.44 11.84
C GLU A 310 8.21 -21.94 11.87
N GLN A 311 8.71 -22.45 13.00
CA GLN A 311 9.08 -23.87 13.11
C GLN A 311 7.82 -24.74 13.11
N ARG A 312 6.80 -24.34 13.87
CA ARG A 312 5.51 -25.01 13.91
C ARG A 312 4.84 -24.99 12.53
N TYR A 313 4.88 -23.84 11.84
CA TYR A 313 4.32 -23.70 10.50
C TYR A 313 5.04 -24.59 9.48
N ARG A 314 6.37 -24.68 9.55
CA ARG A 314 7.19 -25.56 8.71
C ARG A 314 6.85 -27.03 8.90
N ARG A 315 6.71 -27.50 10.15
CA ARG A 315 6.33 -28.89 10.48
C ARG A 315 4.94 -29.24 9.96
N ALA A 316 3.94 -28.39 10.19
CA ALA A 316 2.58 -28.60 9.73
C ALA A 316 2.49 -28.71 8.19
N ARG A 317 3.28 -27.90 7.48
CA ARG A 317 3.35 -27.96 6.03
C ARG A 317 3.93 -29.27 5.50
N HIS A 318 5.02 -29.76 6.06
CA HIS A 318 5.61 -31.05 5.68
C HIS A 318 4.67 -32.23 5.90
N GLN A 319 3.78 -32.15 6.90
CA GLN A 319 2.75 -33.19 7.13
C GLN A 319 1.62 -33.14 6.09
N SER A 320 1.30 -31.97 5.55
CA SER A 320 0.22 -31.81 4.55
C SER A 320 0.67 -32.08 3.11
N GLU A 321 1.97 -32.21 2.87
CA GLU A 321 2.56 -32.53 1.54
C GLU A 321 2.89 -34.04 1.40
N ARG A 322 2.72 -34.83 2.47
CA ARG A 322 2.78 -36.30 2.49
C ARG A 322 1.36 -36.87 2.31
#